data_be12756c7ddca0733413934db61891df
#
_entry.id   be12756c7ddca0733413934db61891df
#
_cell.length_a   1.000
_cell.length_b   1.000
_cell.length_c   1.000
_cell.angle_alpha   90.00
_cell.angle_beta   90.00
_cell.angle_gamma   90.00
#
_symmetry.space_group_name_H-M   'P 1'
#
loop_
_entity.id
_entity.type
_entity.pdbx_description
1 polymer ?
#
loop_
_entity_poly.entity_id
_entity_poly.type
_entity_poly.pdbx_seq_one_letter_code
_entity_poly.pdbx_strand_id
1 'polypeptide(L)'
;AYRRQRQMCIRDSFVPELNEHYHSVKGALTESSHIFIDMGLKASASPAPHILEIGFGTGLNALLTLIEAERSGRQIHYTGIELYPLPWETVEKLRYNDRPGGDGEQRLTTGDEQTAQWMKALHTSPWGEDVRITPHFTLRKIQGDFTIMDRSSLITDRTSLFSLLYFDAFAPEKQPEMWTQELFDELYVMMEEEGILTTYCAKGVVRRMLQAAGFIVERLPGPPGGKREILRAKKRSQDSPAVTQCNAQPTLKQKG
;
A
#
# COMPACT_ATOMS: atom_id res chain seq x y z
N ALA A 1 -4.42 24.27 -28.43
CA ALA A 1 -3.71 23.95 -27.17
C ALA A 1 -4.66 23.81 -25.98
N TYR A 2 -5.63 24.71 -25.80
CA TYR A 2 -6.55 24.74 -24.66
C TYR A 2 -7.51 23.51 -24.56
N ARG A 3 -7.88 22.90 -25.70
CA ARG A 3 -8.73 21.70 -25.73
C ARG A 3 -7.98 20.40 -25.35
N ARG A 4 -6.67 20.32 -25.56
CA ARG A 4 -5.85 19.16 -25.15
C ARG A 4 -5.58 19.13 -23.66
N GLN A 5 -5.45 20.30 -22.99
CA GLN A 5 -5.31 20.36 -21.54
C GLN A 5 -6.57 19.93 -20.79
N ARG A 6 -7.78 20.23 -21.30
CA ARG A 6 -9.03 19.78 -20.67
C ARG A 6 -9.25 18.26 -20.72
N GLN A 7 -8.74 17.56 -21.73
CA GLN A 7 -8.85 16.09 -21.79
C GLN A 7 -7.81 15.37 -20.90
N MET A 8 -6.72 16.03 -20.51
CA MET A 8 -5.76 15.47 -19.55
C MET A 8 -6.24 15.55 -18.10
N CYS A 9 -7.04 16.55 -17.75
CA CYS A 9 -7.51 16.77 -16.36
C CYS A 9 -8.64 15.82 -15.89
N ILE A 10 -9.23 15.01 -16.79
CA ILE A 10 -10.34 14.09 -16.43
C ILE A 10 -9.82 12.74 -15.91
N ARG A 11 -8.50 12.48 -16.00
CA ARG A 11 -7.89 11.17 -15.66
C ARG A 11 -7.19 11.13 -14.32
N ASP A 12 -7.06 12.25 -13.63
CA ASP A 12 -6.39 12.35 -12.34
C ASP A 12 -7.38 12.90 -11.30
N SER A 13 -7.54 12.21 -10.18
CA SER A 13 -8.30 12.71 -9.03
C SER A 13 -7.41 13.64 -8.21
N PHE A 14 -7.77 14.93 -8.16
CA PHE A 14 -7.02 15.96 -7.44
C PHE A 14 -7.55 16.14 -6.01
N VAL A 15 -6.66 16.20 -5.04
CA VAL A 15 -6.96 16.54 -3.63
C VAL A 15 -6.54 17.98 -3.39
N PRO A 16 -7.49 18.95 -3.36
CA PRO A 16 -7.17 20.37 -3.28
C PRO A 16 -6.36 20.75 -2.04
N GLU A 17 -6.65 20.11 -0.90
CA GLU A 17 -6.02 20.36 0.40
C GLU A 17 -4.53 20.04 0.40
N LEU A 18 -4.12 19.06 -0.40
CA LEU A 18 -2.73 18.62 -0.52
C LEU A 18 -2.04 19.14 -1.79
N ASN A 19 -2.80 19.79 -2.69
CA ASN A 19 -2.33 20.17 -4.03
C ASN A 19 -1.64 19.00 -4.76
N GLU A 20 -2.28 17.81 -4.69
CA GLU A 20 -1.73 16.56 -5.21
C GLU A 20 -2.82 15.76 -5.96
N HIS A 21 -2.40 14.90 -6.88
CA HIS A 21 -3.26 13.99 -7.60
C HIS A 21 -3.12 12.58 -7.06
N TYR A 22 -4.25 11.87 -6.88
CA TYR A 22 -4.19 10.41 -6.82
C TYR A 22 -3.69 9.92 -8.19
N HIS A 23 -2.56 9.27 -8.22
CA HIS A 23 -1.85 8.68 -9.36
C HIS A 23 -2.42 8.94 -10.77
N SER A 24 -1.58 9.37 -11.68
CA SER A 24 -1.99 9.35 -13.10
C SER A 24 -2.33 7.91 -13.47
N VAL A 25 -3.49 7.70 -14.05
CA VAL A 25 -4.00 6.38 -14.46
C VAL A 25 -3.00 5.64 -15.35
N LYS A 26 -2.09 6.39 -16.00
CA LYS A 26 -1.03 5.86 -16.84
C LYS A 26 0.17 5.44 -15.98
N GLY A 27 0.27 4.16 -15.73
CA GLY A 27 1.33 3.57 -14.88
C GLY A 27 0.87 3.18 -13.47
N ALA A 28 -0.25 3.74 -12.96
CA ALA A 28 -0.77 3.39 -11.64
C ALA A 28 -1.02 1.89 -11.49
N LEU A 29 -1.60 1.25 -12.50
CA LEU A 29 -1.84 -0.20 -12.50
C LEU A 29 -0.54 -0.99 -12.39
N THR A 30 0.47 -0.64 -13.19
CA THR A 30 1.78 -1.31 -13.18
C THR A 30 2.50 -1.06 -11.85
N GLU A 31 2.45 0.17 -11.35
CA GLU A 31 3.08 0.54 -10.08
C GLU A 31 2.42 -0.21 -8.91
N SER A 32 1.11 -0.14 -8.78
CA SER A 32 0.36 -0.82 -7.72
C SER A 32 0.51 -2.34 -7.78
N SER A 33 0.40 -2.95 -8.98
CA SER A 33 0.60 -4.38 -9.14
C SER A 33 1.99 -4.82 -8.70
N HIS A 34 3.02 -4.08 -9.10
CA HIS A 34 4.40 -4.41 -8.75
C HIS A 34 4.66 -4.25 -7.24
N ILE A 35 4.31 -3.10 -6.67
CA ILE A 35 4.67 -2.77 -5.28
C ILE A 35 3.85 -3.58 -4.28
N PHE A 36 2.53 -3.58 -4.44
CA PHE A 36 1.64 -4.09 -3.42
C PHE A 36 1.26 -5.56 -3.65
N ILE A 37 1.10 -5.97 -4.91
CA ILE A 37 0.76 -7.37 -5.20
C ILE A 37 2.02 -8.23 -5.32
N ASP A 38 2.95 -7.92 -6.24
CA ASP A 38 4.09 -8.80 -6.49
C ASP A 38 5.11 -8.78 -5.34
N MET A 39 5.49 -7.59 -4.85
CA MET A 39 6.48 -7.43 -3.79
C MET A 39 5.89 -7.50 -2.38
N GLY A 40 4.57 -7.32 -2.22
CA GLY A 40 3.83 -7.42 -0.97
C GLY A 40 3.08 -8.75 -0.84
N LEU A 41 1.86 -8.82 -1.40
CA LEU A 41 0.92 -9.92 -1.18
C LEU A 41 1.47 -11.30 -1.56
N LYS A 42 2.09 -11.42 -2.74
CA LYS A 42 2.68 -12.68 -3.20
C LYS A 42 3.92 -13.10 -2.41
N ALA A 43 4.61 -12.14 -1.80
CA ALA A 43 5.77 -12.41 -0.94
C ALA A 43 5.36 -12.78 0.50
N SER A 44 4.11 -12.49 0.89
CA SER A 44 3.58 -12.86 2.20
C SER A 44 3.28 -14.36 2.28
N ALA A 45 3.83 -15.03 3.30
CA ALA A 45 3.59 -16.44 3.58
C ALA A 45 2.27 -16.70 4.33
N SER A 46 1.56 -15.66 4.81
CA SER A 46 0.29 -15.82 5.53
C SER A 46 -0.75 -16.54 4.66
N PRO A 47 -1.35 -17.63 5.12
CA PRO A 47 -2.39 -18.35 4.36
C PRO A 47 -3.71 -17.56 4.28
N ALA A 48 -3.96 -16.69 5.26
CA ALA A 48 -5.12 -15.83 5.34
C ALA A 48 -4.68 -14.40 5.71
N PRO A 49 -4.19 -13.61 4.73
CA PRO A 49 -3.64 -12.30 5.01
C PRO A 49 -4.65 -11.33 5.61
N HIS A 50 -4.27 -10.70 6.71
CA HIS A 50 -4.92 -9.52 7.23
C HIS A 50 -4.12 -8.30 6.78
N ILE A 51 -4.71 -7.48 5.93
CA ILE A 51 -4.03 -6.37 5.24
C ILE A 51 -4.51 -5.05 5.81
N LEU A 52 -3.57 -4.15 6.11
CA LEU A 52 -3.85 -2.73 6.35
C LEU A 52 -3.32 -1.90 5.20
N GLU A 53 -4.19 -1.12 4.57
CA GLU A 53 -3.80 -0.07 3.61
C GLU A 53 -3.98 1.30 4.23
N ILE A 54 -2.94 2.12 4.16
CA ILE A 54 -2.97 3.51 4.54
C ILE A 54 -2.98 4.36 3.28
N GLY A 55 -4.11 5.06 3.04
CA GLY A 55 -4.39 5.75 1.78
C GLY A 55 -5.19 4.86 0.81
N PHE A 56 -6.48 4.58 1.12
CA PHE A 56 -7.34 3.78 0.25
C PHE A 56 -7.54 4.39 -1.14
N GLY A 57 -7.61 5.72 -1.20
CA GLY A 57 -7.64 6.49 -2.44
C GLY A 57 -8.71 6.06 -3.43
N THR A 58 -8.27 5.68 -4.63
CA THR A 58 -9.14 5.20 -5.70
C THR A 58 -9.55 3.73 -5.54
N GLY A 59 -9.09 3.03 -4.51
CA GLY A 59 -9.36 1.61 -4.27
C GLY A 59 -8.64 0.66 -5.24
N LEU A 60 -7.64 1.14 -5.98
CA LEU A 60 -6.92 0.32 -6.95
C LEU A 60 -6.17 -0.84 -6.29
N ASN A 61 -5.47 -0.58 -5.19
CA ASN A 61 -4.74 -1.63 -4.46
C ASN A 61 -5.71 -2.69 -3.89
N ALA A 62 -6.87 -2.26 -3.38
CA ALA A 62 -7.92 -3.14 -2.90
C ALA A 62 -8.48 -4.01 -4.04
N LEU A 63 -8.75 -3.42 -5.22
CA LEU A 63 -9.21 -4.16 -6.41
C LEU A 63 -8.19 -5.20 -6.85
N LEU A 64 -6.92 -4.83 -6.97
CA LEU A 64 -5.85 -5.75 -7.37
C LEU A 64 -5.67 -6.89 -6.35
N THR A 65 -5.80 -6.57 -5.07
CA THR A 65 -5.76 -7.55 -3.99
C THR A 65 -6.94 -8.52 -4.05
N LEU A 66 -8.15 -8.01 -4.34
CA LEU A 66 -9.35 -8.83 -4.53
C LEU A 66 -9.19 -9.79 -5.72
N ILE A 67 -8.69 -9.29 -6.86
CA ILE A 67 -8.39 -10.12 -8.04
C ILE A 67 -7.41 -11.24 -7.67
N GLU A 68 -6.37 -10.93 -6.93
CA GLU A 68 -5.39 -11.93 -6.50
C GLU A 68 -5.98 -12.91 -5.47
N ALA A 69 -6.88 -12.45 -4.58
CA ALA A 69 -7.61 -13.32 -3.64
C ALA A 69 -8.43 -14.38 -4.38
N GLU A 70 -9.24 -13.95 -5.35
CA GLU A 70 -10.05 -14.88 -6.18
C GLU A 70 -9.19 -15.83 -7.02
N ARG A 71 -8.05 -15.34 -7.55
CA ARG A 71 -7.12 -16.15 -8.33
C ARG A 71 -6.42 -17.22 -7.50
N SER A 72 -6.03 -16.89 -6.28
CA SER A 72 -5.25 -17.77 -5.39
C SER A 72 -6.09 -18.62 -4.45
N GLY A 73 -7.37 -18.27 -4.24
CA GLY A 73 -8.24 -18.87 -3.25
C GLY A 73 -7.90 -18.50 -1.80
N ARG A 74 -6.98 -17.53 -1.57
CA ARG A 74 -6.63 -17.08 -0.21
C ARG A 74 -7.74 -16.22 0.37
N GLN A 75 -8.09 -16.50 1.63
CA GLN A 75 -9.05 -15.68 2.39
C GLN A 75 -8.35 -14.41 2.85
N ILE A 76 -8.75 -13.24 2.32
CA ILE A 76 -8.13 -11.96 2.64
C ILE A 76 -9.11 -11.10 3.43
N HIS A 77 -8.67 -10.59 4.57
CA HIS A 77 -9.32 -9.50 5.28
C HIS A 77 -8.55 -8.20 5.01
N TYR A 78 -9.23 -7.24 4.39
CA TYR A 78 -8.62 -5.98 3.93
C TYR A 78 -9.21 -4.79 4.68
N THR A 79 -8.37 -4.04 5.40
CA THR A 79 -8.73 -2.80 6.07
C THR A 79 -8.11 -1.63 5.33
N GLY A 80 -8.92 -0.76 4.74
CA GLY A 80 -8.45 0.46 4.06
C GLY A 80 -8.81 1.71 4.88
N ILE A 81 -7.83 2.57 5.13
CA ILE A 81 -8.03 3.85 5.83
C ILE A 81 -7.89 5.00 4.84
N GLU A 82 -8.83 5.94 4.87
CA GLU A 82 -8.86 7.10 3.99
C GLU A 82 -9.34 8.35 4.72
N LEU A 83 -8.59 9.44 4.57
CA LEU A 83 -8.97 10.73 5.14
C LEU A 83 -10.01 11.45 4.28
N TYR A 84 -9.84 11.38 2.96
CA TYR A 84 -10.67 12.07 1.96
C TYR A 84 -11.36 11.09 1.00
N PRO A 85 -12.39 10.35 1.46
CA PRO A 85 -13.05 9.35 0.62
C PRO A 85 -13.55 9.92 -0.71
N LEU A 86 -13.16 9.27 -1.82
CA LEU A 86 -13.62 9.65 -3.13
C LEU A 86 -15.04 9.12 -3.38
N PRO A 87 -15.97 9.97 -3.88
CA PRO A 87 -17.28 9.51 -4.32
C PRO A 87 -17.18 8.54 -5.49
N TRP A 88 -18.10 7.57 -5.55
CA TRP A 88 -18.13 6.58 -6.64
C TRP A 88 -18.15 7.25 -8.02
N GLU A 89 -18.93 8.32 -8.20
CA GLU A 89 -19.06 9.07 -9.45
C GLU A 89 -17.74 9.68 -9.94
N THR A 90 -16.77 9.87 -9.03
CA THR A 90 -15.41 10.32 -9.38
C THR A 90 -14.56 9.14 -9.82
N VAL A 91 -14.61 8.03 -9.07
CA VAL A 91 -13.79 6.83 -9.34
C VAL A 91 -14.24 6.12 -10.63
N GLU A 92 -15.54 6.06 -10.88
CA GLU A 92 -16.10 5.48 -12.12
C GLU A 92 -15.52 6.12 -13.38
N LYS A 93 -15.23 7.41 -13.35
CA LYS A 93 -14.64 8.15 -14.48
C LYS A 93 -13.18 7.78 -14.77
N LEU A 94 -12.48 7.14 -13.83
CA LEU A 94 -11.08 6.71 -14.00
C LEU A 94 -10.95 5.52 -14.95
N ARG A 95 -12.03 4.74 -15.13
CA ARG A 95 -12.16 3.65 -16.13
C ARG A 95 -10.95 2.71 -16.12
N TYR A 96 -10.59 2.17 -14.95
CA TYR A 96 -9.46 1.21 -14.83
C TYR A 96 -9.64 -0.04 -15.71
N ASN A 97 -10.88 -0.35 -16.10
CA ASN A 97 -11.28 -1.51 -16.90
C ASN A 97 -11.34 -1.27 -18.42
N ASP A 98 -11.37 0.00 -18.92
CA ASP A 98 -11.62 0.34 -20.34
C ASP A 98 -10.35 0.44 -21.19
N ARG A 99 -9.19 -0.05 -20.73
CA ARG A 99 -7.95 0.16 -21.47
C ARG A 99 -7.73 -0.88 -22.56
N PRO A 100 -7.62 -0.46 -23.84
CA PRO A 100 -7.00 -1.30 -24.87
C PRO A 100 -5.54 -1.49 -24.46
N GLY A 101 -5.14 -2.76 -24.24
CA GLY A 101 -3.74 -3.10 -23.96
C GLY A 101 -2.86 -2.62 -25.11
N GLY A 102 -1.95 -1.66 -24.84
CA GLY A 102 -0.79 -1.42 -25.67
C GLY A 102 0.22 -2.55 -25.43
N ASP A 103 1.06 -2.82 -26.43
CA ASP A 103 2.10 -3.83 -26.34
C ASP A 103 2.98 -3.60 -25.08
N GLY A 104 2.86 -4.47 -24.07
CA GLY A 104 3.62 -4.43 -22.83
C GLY A 104 2.91 -3.92 -21.57
N GLU A 105 1.62 -3.54 -21.62
CA GLU A 105 0.88 -3.13 -20.41
C GLU A 105 0.19 -4.34 -19.75
N GLN A 106 0.33 -4.43 -18.40
CA GLN A 106 -0.42 -5.42 -17.62
C GLN A 106 -1.92 -5.16 -17.76
N ARG A 107 -2.64 -6.16 -18.24
CA ARG A 107 -4.09 -6.16 -18.34
C ARG A 107 -4.68 -6.73 -17.06
N LEU A 108 -5.77 -6.15 -16.56
CA LEU A 108 -6.58 -6.82 -15.56
C LEU A 108 -7.15 -8.10 -16.20
N THR A 109 -6.74 -9.26 -15.72
CA THR A 109 -7.01 -10.57 -16.38
C THR A 109 -8.41 -11.11 -16.14
N THR A 110 -9.22 -10.44 -15.31
CA THR A 110 -10.65 -10.73 -15.11
C THR A 110 -11.48 -9.94 -16.11
N GLY A 111 -12.57 -10.53 -16.60
CA GLY A 111 -13.45 -9.87 -17.59
C GLY A 111 -13.84 -8.45 -17.16
N ASP A 112 -13.82 -7.52 -18.10
CA ASP A 112 -13.98 -6.08 -17.85
C ASP A 112 -15.24 -5.75 -17.02
N GLU A 113 -16.33 -6.49 -17.20
CA GLU A 113 -17.57 -6.31 -16.45
C GLU A 113 -17.46 -6.73 -14.97
N GLN A 114 -16.83 -7.87 -14.68
CA GLN A 114 -16.64 -8.35 -13.31
C GLN A 114 -15.74 -7.40 -12.51
N THR A 115 -14.68 -6.89 -13.12
CA THR A 115 -13.77 -5.92 -12.50
C THR A 115 -14.50 -4.62 -12.18
N ALA A 116 -15.38 -4.13 -13.09
CA ALA A 116 -16.20 -2.96 -12.86
C ALA A 116 -17.19 -3.16 -11.70
N GLN A 117 -17.82 -4.34 -11.62
CA GLN A 117 -18.73 -4.69 -10.53
C GLN A 117 -17.99 -4.72 -9.18
N TRP A 118 -16.79 -5.30 -9.12
CA TRP A 118 -15.98 -5.33 -7.90
C TRP A 118 -15.52 -3.94 -7.49
N MET A 119 -15.04 -3.11 -8.41
CA MET A 119 -14.65 -1.74 -8.11
C MET A 119 -15.84 -0.93 -7.54
N LYS A 120 -17.01 -1.07 -8.13
CA LYS A 120 -18.24 -0.45 -7.62
C LYS A 120 -18.55 -0.94 -6.21
N ALA A 121 -18.52 -2.26 -5.98
CA ALA A 121 -18.79 -2.84 -4.67
C ALA A 121 -17.81 -2.36 -3.59
N LEU A 122 -16.51 -2.25 -3.91
CA LEU A 122 -15.48 -1.70 -3.01
C LEU A 122 -15.83 -0.26 -2.59
N HIS A 123 -16.27 0.59 -3.52
CA HIS A 123 -16.57 1.99 -3.22
C HIS A 123 -17.92 2.18 -2.54
N THR A 124 -18.96 1.47 -2.98
CA THR A 124 -20.34 1.63 -2.46
C THR A 124 -20.60 0.87 -1.17
N SER A 125 -19.69 -0.03 -0.75
CA SER A 125 -19.80 -0.69 0.56
C SER A 125 -19.78 0.35 1.69
N PRO A 126 -20.48 0.11 2.81
CA PRO A 126 -20.49 1.01 3.95
C PRO A 126 -19.10 1.16 4.60
N TRP A 127 -18.91 2.25 5.34
CA TRP A 127 -17.73 2.53 6.14
C TRP A 127 -17.90 2.05 7.57
N GLY A 128 -16.83 1.62 8.22
CA GLY A 128 -16.80 1.26 9.63
C GLY A 128 -17.18 -0.19 9.95
N GLU A 129 -17.59 -0.98 8.97
CA GLU A 129 -18.00 -2.37 9.15
C GLU A 129 -17.36 -3.32 8.14
N ASP A 130 -17.32 -4.60 8.49
CA ASP A 130 -16.79 -5.65 7.62
C ASP A 130 -17.84 -6.05 6.59
N VAL A 131 -17.47 -5.96 5.31
CA VAL A 131 -18.33 -6.31 4.18
C VAL A 131 -17.67 -7.40 3.35
N ARG A 132 -18.33 -8.55 3.24
CA ARG A 132 -17.86 -9.62 2.37
C ARG A 132 -18.17 -9.27 0.91
N ILE A 133 -17.16 -8.85 0.17
CA ILE A 133 -17.30 -8.47 -1.24
C ILE A 133 -17.36 -9.71 -2.14
N THR A 134 -16.51 -10.71 -1.83
CA THR A 134 -16.49 -12.01 -2.53
C THR A 134 -16.27 -13.15 -1.51
N PRO A 135 -16.36 -14.42 -1.92
CA PRO A 135 -16.04 -15.53 -1.02
C PRO A 135 -14.64 -15.46 -0.41
N HIS A 136 -13.68 -14.86 -1.09
CA HIS A 136 -12.29 -14.80 -0.65
C HIS A 136 -11.83 -13.42 -0.18
N PHE A 137 -12.71 -12.40 -0.19
CA PHE A 137 -12.32 -11.04 0.15
C PHE A 137 -13.36 -10.33 1.03
N THR A 138 -12.96 -9.99 2.24
CA THR A 138 -13.69 -9.14 3.18
C THR A 138 -13.03 -7.77 3.26
N LEU A 139 -13.81 -6.71 3.08
CA LEU A 139 -13.36 -5.32 3.13
C LEU A 139 -13.90 -4.63 4.38
N ARG A 140 -13.03 -3.90 5.07
CA ARG A 140 -13.38 -2.89 6.06
C ARG A 140 -12.80 -1.55 5.63
N LYS A 141 -13.65 -0.56 5.43
CA LYS A 141 -13.20 0.83 5.16
C LYS A 141 -13.36 1.67 6.41
N ILE A 142 -12.34 2.46 6.75
CA ILE A 142 -12.36 3.38 7.89
C ILE A 142 -12.07 4.78 7.37
N GLN A 143 -13.02 5.70 7.57
CA GLN A 143 -12.79 7.10 7.29
C GLN A 143 -12.14 7.75 8.51
N GLY A 144 -10.95 8.30 8.35
CA GLY A 144 -10.26 8.98 9.44
C GLY A 144 -8.84 9.41 9.08
N ASP A 145 -8.34 10.32 9.89
CA ASP A 145 -6.95 10.74 9.83
C ASP A 145 -6.08 9.74 10.61
N PHE A 146 -5.26 8.99 9.86
CA PHE A 146 -4.40 7.96 10.44
C PHE A 146 -3.37 8.53 11.41
N THR A 147 -3.01 9.82 11.31
CA THR A 147 -2.00 10.46 12.19
C THR A 147 -2.51 10.70 13.60
N ILE A 148 -3.82 10.87 13.77
CA ILE A 148 -4.45 11.25 15.06
C ILE A 148 -5.47 10.24 15.58
N MET A 149 -5.91 9.26 14.75
CA MET A 149 -6.87 8.25 15.19
C MET A 149 -6.27 7.34 16.26
N ASP A 150 -7.13 6.76 17.09
CA ASP A 150 -6.73 5.68 18.00
C ASP A 150 -6.48 4.39 17.21
N ARG A 151 -5.22 4.17 16.85
CA ARG A 151 -4.78 3.00 16.08
C ARG A 151 -4.85 1.70 16.89
N SER A 152 -4.88 1.79 18.22
CA SER A 152 -5.04 0.60 19.07
C SER A 152 -6.39 -0.08 18.85
N SER A 153 -7.41 0.67 18.43
CA SER A 153 -8.73 0.15 18.10
C SER A 153 -8.76 -0.76 16.86
N LEU A 154 -7.70 -0.73 16.03
CA LEU A 154 -7.55 -1.62 14.88
C LEU A 154 -7.09 -3.03 15.29
N ILE A 155 -6.51 -3.17 16.50
CA ILE A 155 -5.97 -4.42 17.04
C ILE A 155 -6.73 -4.76 18.31
N THR A 156 -7.63 -5.73 18.23
CA THR A 156 -8.42 -6.17 19.40
C THR A 156 -7.74 -7.29 20.18
N ASP A 157 -6.93 -8.10 19.50
CA ASP A 157 -6.16 -9.20 20.06
C ASP A 157 -4.99 -9.59 19.11
N ARG A 158 -4.26 -10.65 19.45
CA ARG A 158 -3.14 -11.12 18.62
C ARG A 158 -3.55 -11.66 17.25
N THR A 159 -4.79 -12.08 17.09
CA THR A 159 -5.31 -12.61 15.80
C THR A 159 -5.72 -11.50 14.85
N SER A 160 -5.84 -10.29 15.36
CA SER A 160 -6.15 -9.09 14.55
C SER A 160 -4.90 -8.30 14.11
N LEU A 161 -3.68 -8.80 14.39
CA LEU A 161 -2.45 -8.22 13.85
C LEU A 161 -2.41 -8.32 12.32
N PHE A 162 -1.73 -7.36 11.69
CA PHE A 162 -1.62 -7.31 10.24
C PHE A 162 -0.41 -8.11 9.74
N SER A 163 -0.67 -9.04 8.83
CA SER A 163 0.40 -9.79 8.14
C SER A 163 0.99 -9.01 6.97
N LEU A 164 0.26 -8.00 6.48
CA LEU A 164 0.68 -7.18 5.35
C LEU A 164 0.21 -5.74 5.53
N LEU A 165 1.09 -4.79 5.21
CA LEU A 165 0.80 -3.37 5.28
C LEU A 165 1.18 -2.68 3.96
N TYR A 166 0.20 -2.02 3.35
CA TYR A 166 0.39 -1.16 2.19
C TYR A 166 0.48 0.29 2.67
N PHE A 167 1.70 0.85 2.64
CA PHE A 167 1.91 2.23 3.03
C PHE A 167 1.91 3.12 1.79
N ASP A 168 0.72 3.57 1.40
CA ASP A 168 0.47 4.33 0.16
C ASP A 168 0.02 5.78 0.44
N ALA A 169 0.56 6.38 1.50
CA ALA A 169 0.36 7.78 1.84
C ALA A 169 1.03 8.71 0.80
N PHE A 170 0.58 9.97 0.71
CA PHE A 170 1.24 10.96 -0.12
C PHE A 170 2.71 11.16 0.25
N ALA A 171 3.50 11.65 -0.71
CA ALA A 171 4.95 11.78 -0.55
C ALA A 171 5.34 12.58 0.72
N PRO A 172 6.50 12.28 1.36
CA PRO A 172 6.94 12.95 2.59
C PRO A 172 6.99 14.48 2.51
N GLU A 173 7.14 15.03 1.30
CA GLU A 173 7.12 16.48 1.06
C GLU A 173 5.72 17.07 1.09
N LYS A 174 4.70 16.25 0.89
CA LYS A 174 3.30 16.67 0.84
C LYS A 174 2.55 16.37 2.13
N GLN A 175 2.93 15.28 2.79
CA GLN A 175 2.27 14.81 4.00
C GLN A 175 3.33 14.31 5.01
N PRO A 176 4.21 15.22 5.51
CA PRO A 176 5.33 14.83 6.38
C PRO A 176 4.87 14.14 7.69
N GLU A 177 3.68 14.46 8.19
CA GLU A 177 3.07 13.86 9.38
C GLU A 177 2.84 12.35 9.27
N MET A 178 2.73 11.82 8.05
CA MET A 178 2.64 10.38 7.81
C MET A 178 3.99 9.65 7.85
N TRP A 179 5.09 10.40 7.87
CA TRP A 179 6.45 9.84 7.73
C TRP A 179 7.28 10.16 8.97
N THR A 180 6.80 9.77 10.14
CA THR A 180 7.46 9.98 11.43
C THR A 180 7.99 8.67 12.02
N GLN A 181 8.97 8.75 12.92
CA GLN A 181 9.51 7.57 13.59
C GLN A 181 8.44 6.89 14.45
N GLU A 182 7.69 7.69 15.20
CA GLU A 182 6.62 7.23 16.09
C GLU A 182 5.57 6.41 15.33
N LEU A 183 5.19 6.87 14.15
CA LEU A 183 4.23 6.14 13.32
C LEU A 183 4.77 4.77 12.89
N PHE A 184 6.03 4.70 12.44
CA PHE A 184 6.65 3.43 12.05
C PHE A 184 6.88 2.49 13.23
N ASP A 185 7.15 3.01 14.43
CA ASP A 185 7.26 2.22 15.65
C ASP A 185 5.91 1.57 16.00
N GLU A 186 4.81 2.33 15.90
CA GLU A 186 3.46 1.81 16.12
C GLU A 186 3.08 0.76 15.05
N LEU A 187 3.35 1.04 13.77
CA LEU A 187 3.09 0.09 12.70
C LEU A 187 3.84 -1.23 12.91
N TYR A 188 5.07 -1.17 13.41
CA TYR A 188 5.83 -2.37 13.75
C TYR A 188 5.12 -3.23 14.81
N VAL A 189 4.56 -2.59 15.85
CA VAL A 189 3.82 -3.29 16.90
C VAL A 189 2.53 -3.93 16.36
N MET A 190 1.84 -3.26 15.43
CA MET A 190 0.57 -3.71 14.84
C MET A 190 0.72 -4.90 13.89
N MET A 191 1.93 -5.28 13.51
CA MET A 191 2.17 -6.36 12.55
C MET A 191 2.46 -7.70 13.22
N GLU A 192 2.08 -8.78 12.55
CA GLU A 192 2.51 -10.15 12.88
C GLU A 192 4.02 -10.31 12.70
N GLU A 193 4.60 -11.33 13.33
CA GLU A 193 5.95 -11.78 13.02
C GLU A 193 6.03 -12.20 11.55
N GLU A 194 7.15 -11.94 10.88
CA GLU A 194 7.33 -12.14 9.44
C GLU A 194 6.41 -11.28 8.55
N GLY A 195 5.59 -10.41 9.15
CA GLY A 195 4.72 -9.47 8.44
C GLY A 195 5.51 -8.53 7.54
N ILE A 196 4.92 -8.14 6.41
CA ILE A 196 5.55 -7.35 5.36
C ILE A 196 4.89 -5.98 5.26
N LEU A 197 5.70 -4.91 5.26
CA LEU A 197 5.29 -3.56 4.85
C LEU A 197 5.90 -3.25 3.49
N THR A 198 5.09 -2.75 2.55
CA THR A 198 5.55 -2.24 1.25
C THR A 198 5.20 -0.77 1.10
N THR A 199 6.11 -0.02 0.47
CA THR A 199 5.90 1.38 0.11
C THR A 199 6.69 1.75 -1.15
N TYR A 200 6.11 2.66 -1.92
CA TYR A 200 6.77 3.22 -3.10
C TYR A 200 7.94 4.16 -2.74
N CYS A 201 8.00 4.64 -1.51
CA CYS A 201 8.96 5.66 -1.09
C CYS A 201 10.29 5.05 -0.66
N ALA A 202 11.30 5.10 -1.54
CA ALA A 202 12.63 4.54 -1.30
C ALA A 202 13.64 5.54 -0.69
N LYS A 203 13.17 6.66 -0.09
CA LYS A 203 14.05 7.67 0.49
C LYS A 203 14.88 7.11 1.65
N GLY A 204 16.14 7.53 1.70
CA GLY A 204 17.06 7.08 2.75
C GLY A 204 16.60 7.39 4.18
N VAL A 205 15.87 8.49 4.38
CA VAL A 205 15.29 8.83 5.67
C VAL A 205 14.21 7.82 6.08
N VAL A 206 13.28 7.49 5.17
CA VAL A 206 12.21 6.50 5.41
C VAL A 206 12.80 5.12 5.70
N ARG A 207 13.82 4.70 4.93
CA ARG A 207 14.51 3.44 5.18
C ARG A 207 15.11 3.39 6.60
N ARG A 208 15.76 4.47 7.04
CA ARG A 208 16.35 4.53 8.40
C ARG A 208 15.29 4.48 9.50
N MET A 209 14.15 5.15 9.32
CA MET A 209 13.03 5.10 10.27
C MET A 209 12.47 3.68 10.39
N LEU A 210 12.24 3.00 9.26
CA LEU A 210 11.79 1.60 9.26
C LEU A 210 12.81 0.68 9.97
N GLN A 211 14.11 0.88 9.71
CA GLN A 211 15.18 0.12 10.40
C GLN A 211 15.23 0.41 11.91
N ALA A 212 15.05 1.66 12.31
CA ALA A 212 15.00 2.07 13.70
C ALA A 212 13.79 1.51 14.44
N ALA A 213 12.63 1.40 13.76
CA ALA A 213 11.44 0.72 14.29
C ALA A 213 11.64 -0.80 14.48
N GLY A 214 12.68 -1.39 13.89
CA GLY A 214 13.02 -2.82 14.07
C GLY A 214 12.86 -3.68 12.82
N PHE A 215 12.39 -3.12 11.72
CA PHE A 215 12.23 -3.86 10.47
C PHE A 215 13.58 -4.24 9.82
N ILE A 216 13.59 -5.40 9.16
CA ILE A 216 14.60 -5.72 8.14
C ILE A 216 14.13 -5.07 6.84
N VAL A 217 14.90 -4.11 6.31
CA VAL A 217 14.48 -3.32 5.15
C VAL A 217 15.28 -3.69 3.92
N GLU A 218 14.57 -4.07 2.86
CA GLU A 218 15.09 -4.41 1.55
C GLU A 218 14.80 -3.26 0.57
N ARG A 219 15.77 -2.97 -0.30
CA ARG A 219 15.60 -2.11 -1.48
C ARG A 219 15.38 -3.02 -2.66
N LEU A 220 14.21 -2.96 -3.25
CA LEU A 220 13.83 -3.78 -4.39
C LEU A 220 13.77 -2.92 -5.66
N PRO A 221 13.97 -3.51 -6.85
CA PRO A 221 13.74 -2.79 -8.10
C PRO A 221 12.33 -2.22 -8.14
N GLY A 222 12.19 -1.01 -8.64
CA GLY A 222 10.89 -0.40 -8.89
C GLY A 222 10.20 -0.99 -10.12
N PRO A 223 8.95 -0.60 -10.38
CA PRO A 223 8.18 -1.07 -11.53
C PRO A 223 8.84 -0.64 -12.85
N PRO A 224 8.67 -1.43 -13.92
CA PRO A 224 9.17 -1.06 -15.26
C PRO A 224 8.65 0.33 -15.70
N GLY A 225 9.55 1.19 -16.13
CA GLY A 225 9.23 2.57 -16.56
C GLY A 225 8.83 3.53 -15.45
N GLY A 226 8.85 3.09 -14.18
CA GLY A 226 8.51 3.88 -13.01
C GLY A 226 9.69 4.25 -12.13
N LYS A 227 9.49 4.27 -10.81
CA LYS A 227 10.54 4.56 -9.82
C LYS A 227 11.65 3.51 -9.89
N ARG A 228 12.90 3.95 -9.68
CA ARG A 228 14.07 3.07 -9.72
C ARG A 228 14.03 2.00 -8.64
N GLU A 229 13.54 2.33 -7.46
CA GLU A 229 13.54 1.48 -6.27
C GLU A 229 12.27 1.69 -5.43
N ILE A 230 11.92 0.64 -4.69
CA ILE A 230 10.88 0.63 -3.66
C ILE A 230 11.45 0.05 -2.38
N LEU A 231 10.74 0.19 -1.26
CA LEU A 231 11.09 -0.46 0.00
C LEU A 231 10.09 -1.57 0.34
N ARG A 232 10.66 -2.70 0.77
CA ARG A 232 9.96 -3.75 1.50
C ARG A 232 10.59 -3.87 2.87
N ALA A 233 9.78 -3.80 3.92
CA ALA A 233 10.21 -3.93 5.28
C ALA A 233 9.55 -5.16 5.90
N LYS A 234 10.32 -6.03 6.56
CA LYS A 234 9.85 -7.28 7.14
C LYS A 234 10.03 -7.25 8.65
N LYS A 235 8.99 -7.57 9.41
CA LYS A 235 9.09 -7.74 10.86
C LYS A 235 9.88 -9.01 11.17
N ARG A 236 10.80 -8.93 12.13
CA ARG A 236 11.61 -10.07 12.54
C ARG A 236 10.76 -11.09 13.26
N SER A 237 11.06 -12.37 13.07
CA SER A 237 10.67 -13.43 13.99
C SER A 237 11.45 -13.29 15.30
N GLN A 238 10.81 -13.57 16.42
CA GLN A 238 11.48 -13.54 17.75
C GLN A 238 12.62 -14.56 17.84
N ASP A 239 12.59 -15.62 17.05
CA ASP A 239 13.63 -16.65 17.01
C ASP A 239 14.82 -16.29 16.10
N SER A 240 14.82 -15.16 15.42
CA SER A 240 15.93 -14.74 14.56
C SER A 240 17.07 -14.15 15.41
N PRO A 241 18.31 -14.68 15.33
CA PRO A 241 19.44 -14.16 16.11
C PRO A 241 19.67 -12.69 15.76
N ALA A 242 19.84 -11.85 16.80
CA ALA A 242 20.20 -10.45 16.64
C ALA A 242 21.48 -10.33 15.80
N VAL A 243 21.43 -9.67 14.66
CA VAL A 243 22.63 -9.34 13.90
C VAL A 243 23.41 -8.33 14.74
N THR A 244 24.43 -8.81 15.45
CA THR A 244 25.40 -7.98 16.18
C THR A 244 26.04 -7.04 15.14
N GLN A 245 25.71 -5.76 15.20
CA GLN A 245 26.43 -4.74 14.43
C GLN A 245 27.89 -4.75 14.91
N CYS A 246 28.78 -5.30 14.10
CA CYS A 246 30.22 -5.13 14.27
C CYS A 246 30.54 -3.65 14.11
N ASN A 247 30.62 -2.94 15.23
CA ASN A 247 31.26 -1.64 15.30
C ASN A 247 32.77 -1.88 15.07
N ALA A 248 33.21 -1.79 13.84
CA ALA A 248 34.63 -1.67 13.51
C ALA A 248 35.11 -0.32 14.04
N GLN A 249 35.74 -0.33 15.18
CA GLN A 249 36.50 0.81 15.66
C GLN A 249 37.66 1.11 14.69
N PRO A 250 37.86 2.37 14.31
CA PRO A 250 39.04 2.72 13.51
C PRO A 250 40.29 2.58 14.38
N THR A 251 41.17 1.68 13.99
CA THR A 251 42.54 1.56 14.55
C THR A 251 43.30 2.86 14.28
N LEU A 252 43.56 3.62 15.32
CA LEU A 252 44.51 4.74 15.34
C LEU A 252 45.90 4.19 14.99
N LYS A 253 46.38 4.46 13.79
CA LYS A 253 47.80 4.30 13.44
C LYS A 253 48.61 5.35 14.19
N GLN A 254 49.31 4.95 15.28
CA GLN A 254 50.40 5.70 15.83
C GLN A 254 51.54 5.78 14.81
N LYS A 255 51.88 6.99 14.40
CA LYS A 255 53.16 7.26 13.74
C LYS A 255 54.23 7.39 14.80
N GLY A 256 55.21 6.50 14.79
CA GLY A 256 56.52 6.71 15.32
C GLY A 256 57.42 7.31 14.23
#